data_e6506935fbd0fc44be7c93735035c149
#
_entry.id   e6506935fbd0fc44be7c93735035c149
#
_cell.length_a   1.000
_cell.length_b   1.000
_cell.length_c   1.000
_cell.angle_alpha   90.00
_cell.angle_beta   90.00
_cell.angle_gamma   90.00
#
_symmetry.space_group_name_H-M   'P 1'
#
loop_
_entity.id
_entity.type
_entity.pdbx_description
1 polymer ?
#
loop_
_entity_poly.entity_id
_entity_poly.type
_entity_poly.pdbx_seq_one_letter_code
_entity_poly.pdbx_strand_id
1 'polypeptide(L)'
;TDVLFDNLAFIVTDEQHRFGVKQRDAFMKKGRDPHVLVMSATPIPRTLGIILYRDLDVSIMNEMPASRLPIKNSVVGTSYRPAAWEFIRKQVAFGHQAYVICPMIEESEKMDLENVEEYARMLSQALPPSITVAALNGHMRSAEKNEIMERFSKNEIQVLVSTTVVE
;
A
#
# COMPACT_ATOMS: atom_id res chain seq x y z
N THR A 1 6.70 -14.01 -15.89
CA THR A 1 6.42 -15.36 -15.34
C THR A 1 6.13 -16.31 -16.50
N ASP A 2 6.86 -17.44 -16.54
CA ASP A 2 6.78 -18.46 -17.59
C ASP A 2 5.61 -19.44 -17.35
N VAL A 3 4.58 -19.01 -16.64
CA VAL A 3 3.40 -19.83 -16.39
C VAL A 3 2.58 -19.93 -17.68
N LEU A 4 2.37 -21.15 -18.15
CA LEU A 4 1.52 -21.48 -19.27
C LEU A 4 0.17 -22.00 -18.75
N PHE A 5 -0.89 -21.69 -19.48
CA PHE A 5 -2.25 -22.15 -19.18
C PHE A 5 -2.76 -22.92 -20.42
N ASP A 6 -3.36 -24.07 -20.22
CA ASP A 6 -3.91 -24.88 -21.34
C ASP A 6 -5.13 -24.19 -21.95
N ASN A 7 -6.00 -23.60 -21.12
CA ASN A 7 -7.21 -22.94 -21.59
C ASN A 7 -7.54 -21.75 -20.67
N LEU A 8 -6.87 -20.62 -20.88
CA LEU A 8 -7.12 -19.39 -20.15
C LEU A 8 -8.36 -18.69 -20.69
N ALA A 9 -9.46 -18.74 -19.97
CA ALA A 9 -10.75 -18.18 -20.37
C ALA A 9 -11.07 -16.84 -19.70
N PHE A 10 -10.45 -16.53 -18.56
CA PHE A 10 -10.73 -15.30 -17.78
C PHE A 10 -9.46 -14.73 -17.16
N ILE A 11 -9.28 -13.43 -17.29
CA ILE A 11 -8.18 -12.65 -16.72
C ILE A 11 -8.76 -11.56 -15.83
N VAL A 12 -8.28 -11.47 -14.60
CA VAL A 12 -8.59 -10.36 -13.69
C VAL A 12 -7.31 -9.56 -13.45
N THR A 13 -7.38 -8.26 -13.68
CA THR A 13 -6.27 -7.34 -13.41
C THR A 13 -6.75 -6.28 -12.43
N ASP A 14 -6.18 -6.28 -11.23
CA ASP A 14 -6.40 -5.23 -10.24
C ASP A 14 -5.32 -4.16 -10.36
N GLU A 15 -5.66 -2.90 -10.00
CA GLU A 15 -4.74 -1.75 -10.08
C GLU A 15 -3.99 -1.67 -11.41
N GLN A 16 -4.72 -1.67 -12.52
CA GLN A 16 -4.18 -1.73 -13.88
C GLN A 16 -3.07 -0.71 -14.15
N HIS A 17 -3.08 0.45 -13.50
CA HIS A 17 -2.06 1.48 -13.67
C HIS A 17 -0.65 1.03 -13.26
N ARG A 18 -0.53 -0.01 -12.44
CA ARG A 18 0.74 -0.63 -12.02
C ARG A 18 1.39 -1.48 -13.12
N PHE A 19 0.64 -1.84 -14.15
CA PHE A 19 1.11 -2.68 -15.24
C PHE A 19 1.45 -1.85 -16.48
N GLY A 20 2.66 -2.00 -16.99
CA GLY A 20 3.05 -1.42 -18.27
C GLY A 20 2.29 -2.06 -19.46
N VAL A 21 2.20 -1.35 -20.59
CA VAL A 21 1.51 -1.81 -21.80
C VAL A 21 2.01 -3.19 -22.24
N LYS A 22 3.34 -3.42 -22.23
CA LYS A 22 3.94 -4.71 -22.63
C LYS A 22 3.52 -5.87 -21.71
N GLN A 23 3.32 -5.62 -20.44
CA GLN A 23 2.86 -6.66 -19.49
C GLN A 23 1.41 -7.03 -19.75
N ARG A 24 0.55 -6.04 -20.01
CA ARG A 24 -0.85 -6.26 -20.37
C ARG A 24 -0.98 -7.08 -21.64
N ASP A 25 -0.26 -6.71 -22.69
CA ASP A 25 -0.23 -7.45 -23.96
C ASP A 25 0.25 -8.90 -23.77
N ALA A 26 1.21 -9.13 -22.87
CA ALA A 26 1.71 -10.46 -22.56
C ALA A 26 0.65 -11.32 -21.83
N PHE A 27 -0.19 -10.73 -20.99
CA PHE A 27 -1.32 -11.45 -20.36
C PHE A 27 -2.41 -11.81 -21.37
N MET A 28 -2.77 -10.88 -22.26
CA MET A 28 -3.77 -11.09 -23.29
C MET A 28 -3.37 -12.23 -24.26
N LYS A 29 -2.08 -12.34 -24.56
CA LYS A 29 -1.54 -13.39 -25.45
C LYS A 29 -1.48 -14.79 -24.84
N LYS A 30 -1.76 -14.95 -23.54
CA LYS A 30 -1.72 -16.25 -22.85
C LYS A 30 -2.98 -17.10 -23.07
N GLY A 31 -4.05 -16.53 -23.66
CA GLY A 31 -5.30 -17.23 -23.95
C GLY A 31 -5.79 -16.97 -25.37
N ARG A 32 -6.76 -17.77 -25.83
CA ARG A 32 -7.53 -17.51 -27.06
C ARG A 32 -8.76 -16.69 -26.65
N ASP A 33 -8.75 -15.39 -26.93
CA ASP A 33 -9.84 -14.46 -26.62
C ASP A 33 -10.38 -14.57 -25.17
N PRO A 34 -9.52 -14.40 -24.13
CA PRO A 34 -9.98 -14.52 -22.77
C PRO A 34 -10.88 -13.31 -22.41
N HIS A 35 -11.90 -13.55 -21.61
CA HIS A 35 -12.64 -12.45 -20.97
C HIS A 35 -11.71 -11.70 -20.01
N VAL A 36 -11.77 -10.37 -20.03
CA VAL A 36 -10.87 -9.54 -19.21
C VAL A 36 -11.67 -8.65 -18.30
N LEU A 37 -11.43 -8.75 -17.00
CA LEU A 37 -11.93 -7.83 -15.99
C LEU A 37 -10.78 -6.96 -15.49
N VAL A 38 -10.93 -5.66 -15.66
CA VAL A 38 -9.99 -4.65 -15.16
C VAL A 38 -10.61 -3.93 -14.00
N MET A 39 -9.91 -3.89 -12.87
CA MET A 39 -10.35 -3.19 -11.68
C MET A 39 -9.40 -2.04 -11.35
N SER A 40 -9.93 -0.97 -10.78
CA SER A 40 -9.14 0.14 -10.25
C SER A 40 -9.91 0.84 -9.12
N ALA A 41 -9.22 1.16 -8.04
CA ALA A 41 -9.77 1.96 -6.95
C ALA A 41 -9.68 3.48 -7.21
N THR A 42 -8.89 3.89 -8.21
CA THR A 42 -8.80 5.31 -8.59
C THR A 42 -10.00 5.72 -9.43
N PRO A 43 -10.76 6.75 -9.06
CA PRO A 43 -11.89 7.22 -9.86
C PRO A 43 -11.37 7.78 -11.19
N ILE A 44 -11.60 7.06 -12.29
CA ILE A 44 -11.34 7.56 -13.63
C ILE A 44 -12.58 8.34 -14.06
N PRO A 45 -12.48 9.65 -14.40
CA PRO A 45 -13.61 10.39 -14.92
C PRO A 45 -14.25 9.63 -16.10
N ARG A 46 -15.58 9.52 -16.11
CA ARG A 46 -16.34 8.74 -17.10
C ARG A 46 -15.95 9.08 -18.54
N THR A 47 -15.69 10.35 -18.82
CA THR A 47 -15.21 10.84 -20.11
C THR A 47 -13.84 10.31 -20.48
N LEU A 48 -12.91 10.23 -19.53
CA LEU A 48 -11.58 9.68 -19.75
C LEU A 48 -11.65 8.15 -19.90
N GLY A 49 -12.52 7.48 -19.14
CA GLY A 49 -12.77 6.06 -19.27
C GLY A 49 -13.26 5.66 -20.66
N ILE A 50 -14.19 6.42 -21.24
CA ILE A 50 -14.70 6.20 -22.60
C ILE A 50 -13.59 6.39 -23.65
N ILE A 51 -12.69 7.36 -23.45
CA ILE A 51 -11.58 7.63 -24.39
C ILE A 51 -10.50 6.54 -24.32
N LEU A 52 -10.19 6.07 -23.11
CA LEU A 52 -9.11 5.11 -22.87
C LEU A 52 -9.55 3.65 -23.08
N TYR A 53 -10.85 3.35 -22.91
CA TYR A 53 -11.39 1.98 -22.89
C TYR A 53 -12.63 1.84 -23.78
N ARG A 54 -12.55 2.38 -25.00
CA ARG A 54 -13.63 2.47 -25.98
C ARG A 54 -14.44 1.18 -26.15
N ASP A 55 -13.81 0.03 -25.93
CA ASP A 55 -14.37 -1.28 -26.18
C ASP A 55 -14.68 -2.07 -24.88
N LEU A 56 -14.69 -1.39 -23.70
CA LEU A 56 -14.97 -2.05 -22.43
C LEU A 56 -16.27 -1.51 -21.82
N ASP A 57 -17.10 -2.43 -21.34
CA ASP A 57 -18.24 -2.11 -20.48
C ASP A 57 -17.76 -1.66 -19.11
N VAL A 58 -18.31 -0.58 -18.58
CA VAL A 58 -17.90 0.01 -17.30
C VAL A 58 -18.97 -0.23 -16.25
N SER A 59 -18.58 -0.92 -15.18
CA SER A 59 -19.38 -1.07 -13.96
C SER A 59 -18.79 -0.26 -12.82
N ILE A 60 -19.63 0.48 -12.10
CA ILE A 60 -19.18 1.33 -10.99
C ILE A 60 -19.76 0.78 -9.68
N MET A 61 -18.92 0.52 -8.70
CA MET A 61 -19.31 0.14 -7.35
C MET A 61 -19.24 1.36 -6.44
N ASN A 62 -20.41 1.92 -6.07
CA ASN A 62 -20.52 3.11 -5.24
C ASN A 62 -20.81 2.79 -3.77
N GLU A 63 -21.01 1.52 -3.44
CA GLU A 63 -21.38 1.10 -2.11
C GLU A 63 -20.18 0.53 -1.34
N MET A 64 -20.11 0.84 -0.07
CA MET A 64 -19.14 0.25 0.86
C MET A 64 -19.71 -1.02 1.47
N PRO A 65 -18.88 -2.04 1.76
CA PRO A 65 -19.33 -3.20 2.53
C PRO A 65 -19.94 -2.76 3.85
N ALA A 66 -21.09 -3.36 4.22
CA ALA A 66 -21.84 -2.98 5.42
C ALA A 66 -21.05 -3.12 6.74
N SER A 67 -20.02 -3.98 6.74
CA SER A 67 -19.13 -4.20 7.89
C SER A 67 -17.99 -3.21 8.01
N ARG A 68 -17.81 -2.30 7.04
CA ARG A 68 -16.68 -1.36 7.05
C ARG A 68 -16.93 -0.21 8.03
N LEU A 69 -16.08 -0.09 9.02
CA LEU A 69 -16.13 1.00 9.98
C LEU A 69 -15.71 2.32 9.32
N PRO A 70 -16.32 3.47 9.71
CA PRO A 70 -15.94 4.78 9.19
C PRO A 70 -14.51 5.14 9.61
N ILE A 71 -13.74 5.64 8.66
CA ILE A 71 -12.37 6.12 8.90
C ILE A 71 -12.47 7.56 9.43
N LYS A 72 -11.78 7.82 10.55
CA LYS A 72 -11.62 9.18 11.09
C LYS A 72 -10.36 9.80 10.54
N ASN A 73 -10.49 10.90 9.82
CA ASN A 73 -9.37 11.64 9.26
C ASN A 73 -9.17 12.96 10.01
N SER A 74 -7.89 13.33 10.25
CA SER A 74 -7.53 14.62 10.84
C SER A 74 -6.26 15.15 10.17
N VAL A 75 -6.24 16.45 9.86
CA VAL A 75 -5.07 17.15 9.36
C VAL A 75 -4.53 18.02 10.50
N VAL A 76 -3.28 17.82 10.88
CA VAL A 76 -2.66 18.48 12.03
C VAL A 76 -1.27 19.00 11.69
N GLY A 77 -0.81 20.04 12.38
CA GLY A 77 0.54 20.55 12.24
C GLY A 77 1.58 19.72 13.00
N THR A 78 2.86 20.02 12.77
CA THR A 78 4.00 19.31 13.39
C THR A 78 4.03 19.40 14.92
N SER A 79 3.48 20.46 15.50
CA SER A 79 3.33 20.62 16.96
C SER A 79 2.44 19.56 17.60
N TYR A 80 1.63 18.86 16.80
CA TYR A 80 0.75 17.79 17.27
C TYR A 80 1.47 16.44 17.43
N ARG A 81 2.73 16.32 17.00
CA ARG A 81 3.49 15.05 17.05
C ARG A 81 3.45 14.34 18.41
N PRO A 82 3.66 15.01 19.56
CA PRO A 82 3.58 14.33 20.86
C PRO A 82 2.21 13.71 21.13
N ALA A 83 1.13 14.40 20.74
CA ALA A 83 -0.23 13.88 20.89
C ALA A 83 -0.50 12.71 19.94
N ALA A 84 0.07 12.73 18.73
CA ALA A 84 0.00 11.62 17.78
C ALA A 84 0.72 10.37 18.30
N TRP A 85 1.89 10.52 18.93
CA TRP A 85 2.63 9.40 19.53
C TRP A 85 1.87 8.80 20.72
N GLU A 86 1.27 9.65 21.54
CA GLU A 86 0.41 9.20 22.63
C GLU A 86 -0.84 8.48 22.10
N PHE A 87 -1.39 8.92 20.98
CA PHE A 87 -2.49 8.22 20.31
C PHE A 87 -2.03 6.84 19.81
N ILE A 88 -0.87 6.72 19.15
CA ILE A 88 -0.30 5.44 18.72
C ILE A 88 -0.11 4.53 19.93
N ARG A 89 0.47 5.03 21.03
CA ARG A 89 0.65 4.24 22.26
C ARG A 89 -0.67 3.66 22.78
N LYS A 90 -1.74 4.48 22.80
CA LYS A 90 -3.07 4.01 23.20
C LYS A 90 -3.63 2.97 22.25
N GLN A 91 -3.50 3.15 20.93
CA GLN A 91 -3.98 2.19 19.96
C GLN A 91 -3.25 0.85 20.07
N VAL A 92 -1.94 0.87 20.27
CA VAL A 92 -1.16 -0.35 20.48
C VAL A 92 -1.59 -1.08 21.77
N ALA A 93 -1.89 -0.33 22.84
CA ALA A 93 -2.42 -0.93 24.08
C ALA A 93 -3.79 -1.62 23.88
N PHE A 94 -4.56 -1.24 22.88
CA PHE A 94 -5.80 -1.92 22.46
C PHE A 94 -5.56 -3.09 21.49
N GLY A 95 -4.30 -3.40 21.17
CA GLY A 95 -3.93 -4.48 20.24
C GLY A 95 -3.93 -4.06 18.77
N HIS A 96 -4.07 -2.76 18.46
CA HIS A 96 -3.97 -2.25 17.10
C HIS A 96 -2.52 -2.01 16.71
N GLN A 97 -2.27 -1.98 15.40
CA GLN A 97 -0.98 -1.64 14.82
C GLN A 97 -1.06 -0.28 14.11
N ALA A 98 0.09 0.35 13.88
CA ALA A 98 0.16 1.65 13.23
C ALA A 98 1.15 1.63 12.05
N TYR A 99 0.75 2.24 10.93
CA TYR A 99 1.65 2.63 9.85
C TYR A 99 1.97 4.12 9.97
N VAL A 100 3.24 4.44 9.84
CA VAL A 100 3.73 5.82 9.75
C VAL A 100 4.36 5.99 8.37
N ILE A 101 3.70 6.76 7.52
CA ILE A 101 4.19 6.99 6.17
C ILE A 101 4.93 8.32 6.12
N CYS A 102 6.23 8.26 5.82
CA CYS A 102 7.05 9.42 5.56
C CYS A 102 6.94 9.78 4.06
N PRO A 103 6.70 11.05 3.69
CA PRO A 103 6.67 11.43 2.29
C PRO A 103 8.06 11.27 1.67
N MET A 104 8.10 10.79 0.43
CA MET A 104 9.32 10.83 -0.37
C MET A 104 9.62 12.29 -0.74
N ILE A 105 10.86 12.72 -0.56
CA ILE A 105 11.35 14.03 -1.02
C ILE A 105 12.08 13.75 -2.36
N GLU A 106 11.54 14.28 -3.45
CA GLU A 106 12.01 14.00 -4.83
C GLU A 106 13.51 14.28 -5.10
N GLU A 107 14.21 14.95 -4.18
CA GLU A 107 15.57 15.43 -4.43
C GLU A 107 16.70 14.44 -4.10
N SER A 108 16.51 13.39 -3.32
CA SER A 108 17.49 12.31 -3.15
C SER A 108 16.96 11.08 -2.42
N GLU A 109 17.09 9.93 -3.05
CA GLU A 109 16.79 8.60 -2.45
C GLU A 109 17.54 8.36 -1.12
N LYS A 110 18.72 8.95 -0.96
CA LYS A 110 19.50 8.89 0.28
C LYS A 110 18.84 9.63 1.45
N MET A 111 18.28 10.82 1.19
CA MET A 111 17.59 11.61 2.22
C MET A 111 16.31 10.91 2.69
N ASP A 112 15.61 10.21 1.79
CA ASP A 112 14.41 9.47 2.14
C ASP A 112 14.70 8.30 3.09
N LEU A 113 15.83 7.64 2.86
CA LEU A 113 16.30 6.54 3.71
C LEU A 113 16.64 7.03 5.12
N GLU A 114 17.44 8.08 5.19
CA GLU A 114 17.83 8.72 6.46
C GLU A 114 16.59 9.22 7.23
N ASN A 115 15.60 9.79 6.53
CA ASN A 115 14.36 10.27 7.12
C ASN A 115 13.52 9.15 7.74
N VAL A 116 13.39 7.99 7.08
CA VAL A 116 12.62 6.85 7.60
C VAL A 116 13.29 6.24 8.82
N GLU A 117 14.60 6.00 8.74
CA GLU A 117 15.37 5.42 9.83
C GLU A 117 15.48 6.36 11.03
N GLU A 118 15.70 7.65 10.78
CA GLU A 118 15.73 8.66 11.82
C GLU A 118 14.37 8.78 12.51
N TYR A 119 13.29 8.81 11.74
CA TYR A 119 11.95 8.90 12.30
C TYR A 119 11.58 7.64 13.10
N ALA A 120 11.94 6.46 12.62
CA ALA A 120 11.72 5.21 13.35
C ALA A 120 12.51 5.20 14.68
N ARG A 121 13.75 5.69 14.67
CA ARG A 121 14.57 5.83 15.88
C ARG A 121 13.97 6.83 16.87
N MET A 122 13.54 8.00 16.40
CA MET A 122 12.86 9.01 17.25
C MET A 122 11.59 8.42 17.88
N LEU A 123 10.80 7.70 17.09
CA LEU A 123 9.57 7.10 17.56
C LEU A 123 9.82 5.97 18.58
N SER A 124 10.86 5.15 18.35
CA SER A 124 11.29 4.12 19.31
C SER A 124 11.75 4.71 20.65
N GLN A 125 12.34 5.91 20.63
CA GLN A 125 12.74 6.61 21.87
C GLN A 125 11.57 7.25 22.60
N ALA A 126 10.54 7.66 21.86
CA ALA A 126 9.36 8.34 22.40
C ALA A 126 8.30 7.35 22.91
N LEU A 127 8.28 6.13 22.42
CA LEU A 127 7.34 5.10 22.81
C LEU A 127 7.94 4.17 23.89
N PRO A 128 7.10 3.52 24.71
CA PRO A 128 7.58 2.54 25.68
C PRO A 128 8.36 1.38 25.02
N PRO A 129 9.37 0.80 25.70
CA PRO A 129 10.18 -0.31 25.16
C PRO A 129 9.37 -1.57 24.78
N SER A 130 8.15 -1.70 25.29
CA SER A 130 7.22 -2.77 24.95
C SER A 130 6.62 -2.63 23.54
N ILE A 131 6.79 -1.47 22.89
CA ILE A 131 6.30 -1.22 21.52
C ILE A 131 7.47 -1.32 20.56
N THR A 132 7.45 -2.33 19.72
CA THR A 132 8.46 -2.54 18.69
C THR A 132 8.15 -1.67 17.48
N VAL A 133 9.10 -0.81 17.11
CA VAL A 133 9.06 0.02 15.90
C VAL A 133 10.05 -0.54 14.89
N ALA A 134 9.63 -0.69 13.65
CA ALA A 134 10.51 -1.08 12.55
C ALA A 134 10.44 -0.05 11.40
N ALA A 135 11.56 0.11 10.72
CA ALA A 135 11.65 0.87 9.46
C ALA A 135 11.53 -0.06 8.27
N LEU A 136 10.84 0.38 7.21
CA LEU A 136 10.77 -0.32 5.94
C LEU A 136 11.01 0.68 4.81
N ASN A 137 12.01 0.41 3.98
CA ASN A 137 12.37 1.30 2.88
C ASN A 137 12.58 0.55 1.56
N GLY A 138 12.64 1.29 0.44
CA GLY A 138 12.77 0.75 -0.91
C GLY A 138 14.07 -0.04 -1.15
N HIS A 139 15.15 0.28 -0.45
CA HIS A 139 16.49 -0.28 -0.67
C HIS A 139 16.74 -1.62 0.04
N MET A 140 15.88 -1.98 0.99
CA MET A 140 15.97 -3.28 1.65
C MET A 140 15.79 -4.42 0.64
N ARG A 141 16.51 -5.53 0.87
CA ARG A 141 16.35 -6.76 0.07
C ARG A 141 14.95 -7.34 0.27
N SER A 142 14.42 -7.99 -0.76
CA SER A 142 13.06 -8.57 -0.71
C SER A 142 12.87 -9.55 0.46
N ALA A 143 13.90 -10.34 0.80
CA ALA A 143 13.84 -11.25 1.94
C ALA A 143 13.68 -10.51 3.28
N GLU A 144 14.40 -9.41 3.46
CA GLU A 144 14.36 -8.57 4.65
C GLU A 144 13.01 -7.85 4.80
N LYS A 145 12.48 -7.33 3.69
CA LYS A 145 11.13 -6.74 3.64
C LYS A 145 10.07 -7.78 4.04
N ASN A 146 10.16 -8.98 3.50
CA ASN A 146 9.22 -10.07 3.80
C ASN A 146 9.29 -10.47 5.28
N GLU A 147 10.48 -10.55 5.86
CA GLU A 147 10.64 -10.85 7.28
C GLU A 147 9.99 -9.79 8.18
N ILE A 148 10.23 -8.50 7.88
CA ILE A 148 9.61 -7.40 8.63
C ILE A 148 8.08 -7.47 8.51
N MET A 149 7.55 -7.69 7.30
CA MET A 149 6.12 -7.79 7.07
C MET A 149 5.49 -9.00 7.77
N GLU A 150 6.19 -10.13 7.78
CA GLU A 150 5.73 -11.33 8.50
C GLU A 150 5.68 -11.07 10.01
N ARG A 151 6.71 -10.46 10.58
CA ARG A 151 6.73 -10.07 12.00
C ARG A 151 5.67 -9.02 12.34
N PHE A 152 5.42 -8.09 11.42
CA PHE A 152 4.33 -7.13 11.57
C PHE A 152 2.97 -7.84 11.53
N SER A 153 2.73 -8.76 10.60
CA SER A 153 1.47 -9.52 10.53
C SER A 153 1.22 -10.39 11.77
N LYS A 154 2.27 -10.86 12.44
CA LYS A 154 2.22 -11.60 13.71
C LYS A 154 2.11 -10.71 14.95
N ASN A 155 2.01 -9.39 14.77
CA ASN A 155 1.99 -8.40 15.86
C ASN A 155 3.25 -8.41 16.75
N GLU A 156 4.39 -8.88 16.23
CA GLU A 156 5.70 -8.77 16.88
C GLU A 156 6.30 -7.36 16.70
N ILE A 157 5.86 -6.65 15.65
CA ILE A 157 6.12 -5.24 15.39
C ILE A 157 4.78 -4.54 15.44
N GLN A 158 4.65 -3.49 16.24
CA GLN A 158 3.41 -2.74 16.42
C GLN A 158 3.37 -1.46 15.59
N VAL A 159 4.54 -0.90 15.25
CA VAL A 159 4.62 0.33 14.46
C VAL A 159 5.58 0.14 13.30
N LEU A 160 5.10 0.37 12.08
CA LEU A 160 5.90 0.29 10.87
C LEU A 160 6.05 1.67 10.25
N VAL A 161 7.30 2.14 10.11
CA VAL A 161 7.65 3.41 9.47
C VAL A 161 8.13 3.15 8.05
N SER A 162 7.52 3.77 7.04
CA SER A 162 7.86 3.53 5.63
C SER A 162 7.72 4.79 4.77
N THR A 163 8.40 4.85 3.62
CA THR A 163 8.21 5.87 2.59
C THR A 163 7.08 5.53 1.63
N THR A 164 6.82 4.26 1.39
CA THR A 164 5.80 3.80 0.44
C THR A 164 4.72 3.02 1.16
N VAL A 165 3.52 3.07 0.60
CA VAL A 165 2.45 2.16 1.04
C VAL A 165 2.93 0.75 0.78
N VAL A 166 3.03 -0.03 1.84
CA VAL A 166 3.39 -1.44 1.77
C VAL A 166 2.09 -2.20 1.66
N GLU A 167 1.83 -2.70 0.46
CA GLU A 167 0.73 -3.61 0.17
C GLU A 167 1.19 -5.05 0.27
#